data_5838e8a3e3954a8020074e782ee332c3
#
_entry.id   5838e8a3e3954a8020074e782ee332c3
#
_cell.length_a   1.000
_cell.length_b   1.000
_cell.length_c   1.000
_cell.angle_alpha   90.00
_cell.angle_beta   90.00
_cell.angle_gamma   90.00
#
_symmetry.space_group_name_H-M   'P 1'
#
loop_
_entity.id
_entity.type
_entity.pdbx_description
1 polymer ?
#
loop_
_entity_poly.entity_id
_entity_poly.type
_entity_poly.pdbx_seq_one_letter_code
_entity_poly.pdbx_strand_id
1 'polypeptide(L)'
;MKLGYNTNGLPHHRLRDAIDLLAEEGYRSVALTLDAGALDPYDDDPAHLAAQVRAVRDRLDRHGLGRVVETGARYLLNPRQKHDPTLMDPDPARRAIRQEFLQKAIDLARDLDAEAVSLWSGAATAGTGEAEGLERLASALGPVLAHAERRGIPLAFEPEPGFFIDTFARFAGLDERIRHPLFDLTVDIGHVHCIETGAIADHVRTWGPRIRNVHIEDMRVGVHDHLMFGEGTIDFPPVLAALAEVGYRGGLHVELSRHGHAAVEAVRRSRAFLAPLLGMG
;
A
#
# COMPACT_ATOMS: atom_id res chain seq x y z
N MET A 1 15.64 -6.82 2.95
CA MET A 1 14.62 -5.74 2.84
C MET A 1 15.23 -4.58 2.07
N LYS A 2 14.42 -3.83 1.33
CA LYS A 2 14.83 -2.63 0.60
C LYS A 2 14.18 -1.43 1.29
N LEU A 3 14.95 -0.43 1.75
CA LEU A 3 14.34 0.81 2.25
C LEU A 3 13.57 1.48 1.11
N GLY A 4 12.30 1.73 1.31
CA GLY A 4 11.37 2.26 0.32
C GLY A 4 10.62 3.50 0.83
N TYR A 5 9.93 4.18 -0.08
CA TYR A 5 9.09 5.34 0.24
C TYR A 5 7.81 5.32 -0.60
N ASN A 6 6.67 5.68 0.02
CA ASN A 6 5.40 5.79 -0.68
C ASN A 6 5.25 7.20 -1.29
N THR A 7 4.97 7.28 -2.58
CA THR A 7 4.84 8.55 -3.29
C THR A 7 3.66 9.40 -2.85
N ASN A 8 2.74 8.85 -2.04
CA ASN A 8 1.68 9.65 -1.41
C ASN A 8 2.23 10.72 -0.44
N GLY A 9 3.45 10.54 0.07
CA GLY A 9 4.17 11.55 0.85
C GLY A 9 4.85 12.65 0.00
N LEU A 10 4.86 12.50 -1.33
CA LEU A 10 5.45 13.44 -2.31
C LEU A 10 4.39 14.04 -3.26
N PRO A 11 3.18 14.43 -2.79
CA PRO A 11 2.03 14.74 -3.65
C PRO A 11 2.21 15.98 -4.54
N HIS A 12 3.20 16.81 -4.24
CA HIS A 12 3.48 18.05 -4.97
C HIS A 12 4.69 17.95 -5.92
N HIS A 13 5.32 16.77 -5.99
CA HIS A 13 6.40 16.49 -6.93
C HIS A 13 5.83 15.82 -8.19
N ARG A 14 6.44 16.10 -9.35
CA ARG A 14 6.22 15.26 -10.51
C ARG A 14 6.77 13.86 -10.19
N LEU A 15 6.05 12.82 -10.56
CA LEU A 15 6.43 11.45 -10.19
C LEU A 15 7.87 11.10 -10.57
N ARG A 16 8.34 11.52 -11.75
CA ARG A 16 9.71 11.30 -12.20
C ARG A 16 10.75 11.98 -11.29
N ASP A 17 10.45 13.20 -10.81
CA ASP A 17 11.36 13.96 -9.95
C ASP A 17 11.35 13.37 -8.53
N ALA A 18 10.20 12.83 -8.07
CA ALA A 18 10.10 12.08 -6.83
C ALA A 18 10.95 10.79 -6.86
N ILE A 19 10.91 10.04 -7.98
CA ILE A 19 11.72 8.82 -8.15
C ILE A 19 13.22 9.14 -8.09
N ASP A 20 13.66 10.19 -8.79
CA ASP A 20 15.07 10.60 -8.77
C ASP A 20 15.50 11.02 -7.36
N LEU A 21 14.71 11.87 -6.71
CA LEU A 21 14.97 12.28 -5.31
C LEU A 21 15.13 11.07 -4.38
N LEU A 22 14.22 10.11 -4.46
CA LEU A 22 14.28 8.91 -3.61
C LEU A 22 15.53 8.08 -3.90
N ALA A 23 15.89 7.91 -5.17
CA ALA A 23 17.11 7.20 -5.56
C ALA A 23 18.39 7.91 -5.07
N GLU A 24 18.46 9.22 -5.23
CA GLU A 24 19.58 10.08 -4.78
C GLU A 24 19.72 10.06 -3.25
N GLU A 25 18.61 10.07 -2.52
CA GLU A 25 18.59 9.94 -1.06
C GLU A 25 18.83 8.50 -0.58
N GLY A 26 19.09 7.54 -1.48
CA GLY A 26 19.53 6.19 -1.15
C GLY A 26 18.42 5.18 -0.89
N TYR A 27 17.17 5.49 -1.24
CA TYR A 27 16.08 4.50 -1.25
C TYR A 27 16.28 3.47 -2.35
N ARG A 28 15.71 2.27 -2.16
CA ARG A 28 15.88 1.12 -3.06
C ARG A 28 14.54 0.51 -3.49
N SER A 29 13.42 1.09 -3.08
CA SER A 29 12.07 0.71 -3.50
C SER A 29 11.13 1.91 -3.47
N VAL A 30 10.08 1.88 -4.28
CA VAL A 30 9.06 2.94 -4.33
C VAL A 30 7.67 2.30 -4.34
N ALA A 31 6.80 2.75 -3.44
CA ALA A 31 5.38 2.47 -3.51
C ALA A 31 4.71 3.59 -4.33
N LEU A 32 4.23 3.24 -5.52
CA LEU A 32 3.69 4.19 -6.51
C LEU A 32 2.19 4.37 -6.28
N THR A 33 1.78 5.47 -5.70
CA THR A 33 0.36 5.82 -5.55
C THR A 33 -0.20 6.32 -6.88
N LEU A 34 -1.26 5.65 -7.37
CA LEU A 34 -2.01 6.11 -8.53
C LEU A 34 -2.91 7.29 -8.14
N ASP A 35 -2.77 8.40 -8.86
CA ASP A 35 -3.56 9.61 -8.60
C ASP A 35 -3.58 10.49 -9.88
N ALA A 36 -4.49 11.45 -9.97
CA ALA A 36 -4.63 12.39 -11.09
C ALA A 36 -3.34 13.16 -11.44
N GLY A 37 -2.44 13.36 -10.46
CA GLY A 37 -1.12 13.98 -10.68
C GLY A 37 0.02 12.99 -10.92
N ALA A 38 -0.24 11.67 -10.86
CA ALA A 38 0.81 10.64 -10.89
C ALA A 38 0.27 9.30 -11.43
N LEU A 39 0.47 9.00 -12.71
CA LEU A 39 -0.03 7.81 -13.40
C LEU A 39 -1.56 7.65 -13.23
N ASP A 40 -2.30 8.59 -13.82
CA ASP A 40 -3.76 8.54 -13.82
C ASP A 40 -4.27 7.41 -14.73
N PRO A 41 -4.91 6.35 -14.19
CA PRO A 41 -5.44 5.26 -15.00
C PRO A 41 -6.69 5.65 -15.82
N TYR A 42 -7.17 6.89 -15.67
CA TYR A 42 -8.27 7.48 -16.39
C TYR A 42 -7.84 8.64 -17.32
N ASP A 43 -6.54 8.72 -17.63
CA ASP A 43 -6.04 9.67 -18.64
C ASP A 43 -6.81 9.48 -19.95
N ASP A 44 -7.38 10.56 -20.48
CA ASP A 44 -8.20 10.56 -21.70
C ASP A 44 -7.40 10.18 -22.96
N ASP A 45 -6.06 10.29 -22.91
CA ASP A 45 -5.15 9.86 -23.96
C ASP A 45 -4.38 8.57 -23.55
N PRO A 46 -4.82 7.39 -24.00
CA PRO A 46 -4.15 6.13 -23.71
C PRO A 46 -2.68 6.08 -24.20
N ALA A 47 -2.33 6.82 -25.27
CA ALA A 47 -0.96 6.86 -25.76
C ALA A 47 -0.07 7.69 -24.84
N HIS A 48 -0.62 8.76 -24.25
CA HIS A 48 0.05 9.57 -23.23
C HIS A 48 0.29 8.75 -21.97
N LEU A 49 -0.72 8.06 -21.43
CA LEU A 49 -0.57 7.17 -20.28
C LEU A 49 0.50 6.09 -20.55
N ALA A 50 0.43 5.41 -21.69
CA ALA A 50 1.42 4.39 -22.02
C ALA A 50 2.85 4.95 -22.14
N ALA A 51 3.01 6.19 -22.63
CA ALA A 51 4.31 6.87 -22.67
C ALA A 51 4.81 7.22 -21.26
N GLN A 52 3.93 7.68 -20.37
CA GLN A 52 4.25 7.96 -18.98
C GLN A 52 4.69 6.69 -18.23
N VAL A 53 3.95 5.59 -18.37
CA VAL A 53 4.26 4.29 -17.76
C VAL A 53 5.64 3.80 -18.20
N ARG A 54 5.94 3.85 -19.51
CA ARG A 54 7.29 3.49 -19.99
C ARG A 54 8.37 4.39 -19.40
N ALA A 55 8.17 5.70 -19.36
CA ALA A 55 9.14 6.64 -18.82
C ALA A 55 9.40 6.43 -17.32
N VAL A 56 8.35 6.09 -16.56
CA VAL A 56 8.45 5.75 -15.13
C VAL A 56 9.18 4.43 -14.95
N ARG A 57 8.83 3.38 -15.69
CA ARG A 57 9.50 2.09 -15.65
C ARG A 57 10.98 2.22 -15.95
N ASP A 58 11.34 2.86 -17.08
CA ASP A 58 12.75 3.05 -17.49
C ASP A 58 13.56 3.80 -16.42
N ARG A 59 12.91 4.70 -15.68
CA ARG A 59 13.54 5.47 -14.62
C ARG A 59 13.78 4.61 -13.37
N LEU A 60 12.79 3.84 -12.96
CA LEU A 60 12.91 2.87 -11.86
C LEU A 60 14.00 1.84 -12.15
N ASP A 61 14.02 1.30 -13.38
CA ASP A 61 15.02 0.33 -13.83
C ASP A 61 16.42 0.91 -13.85
N ARG A 62 16.59 2.15 -14.33
CA ARG A 62 17.88 2.88 -14.33
C ARG A 62 18.45 3.04 -12.94
N HIS A 63 17.62 3.29 -11.94
CA HIS A 63 18.02 3.42 -10.55
C HIS A 63 18.04 2.08 -9.79
N GLY A 64 17.63 0.97 -10.41
CA GLY A 64 17.54 -0.34 -9.78
C GLY A 64 16.53 -0.39 -8.62
N LEU A 65 15.44 0.38 -8.72
CA LEU A 65 14.42 0.48 -7.68
C LEU A 65 13.38 -0.64 -7.80
N GLY A 66 13.11 -1.34 -6.67
CA GLY A 66 11.91 -2.14 -6.52
C GLY A 66 10.64 -1.25 -6.54
N ARG A 67 9.47 -1.84 -6.84
CA ARG A 67 8.22 -1.08 -6.92
C ARG A 67 6.99 -1.92 -6.59
N VAL A 68 6.05 -1.28 -5.90
CA VAL A 68 4.67 -1.74 -5.76
C VAL A 68 3.73 -0.63 -6.22
N VAL A 69 2.49 -0.98 -6.54
CA VAL A 69 1.45 -0.02 -6.91
C VAL A 69 0.46 0.12 -5.74
N GLU A 70 0.17 1.36 -5.35
CA GLU A 70 -0.75 1.71 -4.27
C GLU A 70 -2.06 2.26 -4.83
N THR A 71 -3.18 1.82 -4.27
CA THR A 71 -4.52 2.11 -4.78
C THR A 71 -5.37 2.98 -3.87
N GLY A 72 -4.75 3.88 -3.11
CA GLY A 72 -5.46 4.81 -2.24
C GLY A 72 -6.52 5.65 -2.95
N ALA A 73 -6.24 6.05 -4.21
CA ALA A 73 -7.17 6.74 -5.12
C ALA A 73 -7.86 7.98 -4.54
N ARG A 74 -7.29 8.61 -3.57
CA ARG A 74 -7.81 9.80 -2.84
C ARG A 74 -9.14 10.35 -3.39
N TYR A 75 -9.09 11.32 -4.32
CA TYR A 75 -10.27 11.94 -4.97
C TYR A 75 -10.40 11.53 -6.45
N LEU A 76 -9.61 10.58 -6.93
CA LEU A 76 -9.56 10.18 -8.33
C LEU A 76 -10.92 9.64 -8.85
N LEU A 77 -11.59 8.82 -8.04
CA LEU A 77 -12.86 8.21 -8.41
C LEU A 77 -14.08 9.08 -8.05
N ASN A 78 -13.94 9.93 -7.05
CA ASN A 78 -14.98 10.85 -6.64
C ASN A 78 -14.36 12.17 -6.16
N PRO A 79 -14.49 13.27 -6.92
CA PRO A 79 -13.86 14.54 -6.56
C PRO A 79 -14.46 15.23 -5.33
N ARG A 80 -15.55 14.68 -4.77
CA ARG A 80 -16.25 15.25 -3.60
C ARG A 80 -16.03 14.43 -2.33
N GLN A 81 -15.62 13.16 -2.46
CA GLN A 81 -15.48 12.27 -1.31
C GLN A 81 -14.21 11.41 -1.47
N LYS A 82 -13.30 11.58 -0.51
CA LYS A 82 -12.04 10.86 -0.46
C LYS A 82 -12.26 9.35 -0.37
N HIS A 83 -11.54 8.58 -1.18
CA HIS A 83 -11.56 7.11 -1.22
C HIS A 83 -12.87 6.47 -1.68
N ASP A 84 -13.84 7.24 -2.13
CA ASP A 84 -15.16 6.79 -2.57
C ASP A 84 -15.19 6.59 -4.10
N PRO A 85 -15.93 5.58 -4.64
CA PRO A 85 -16.53 4.47 -3.93
C PRO A 85 -15.51 3.39 -3.48
N THR A 86 -15.92 2.49 -2.59
CA THR A 86 -15.10 1.39 -2.08
C THR A 86 -15.67 0.02 -2.47
N LEU A 87 -14.92 -1.06 -2.18
CA LEU A 87 -15.43 -2.43 -2.33
C LEU A 87 -16.54 -2.77 -1.34
N MET A 88 -16.70 -1.96 -0.29
CA MET A 88 -17.74 -2.12 0.73
C MET A 88 -19.04 -1.37 0.43
N ASP A 89 -19.08 -0.58 -0.66
CA ASP A 89 -20.29 0.16 -1.04
C ASP A 89 -21.51 -0.78 -1.17
N PRO A 90 -22.68 -0.46 -0.59
CA PRO A 90 -23.86 -1.31 -0.71
C PRO A 90 -24.38 -1.41 -2.14
N ASP A 91 -24.18 -0.37 -2.97
CA ASP A 91 -24.57 -0.38 -4.38
C ASP A 91 -23.56 -1.15 -5.24
N PRO A 92 -23.95 -2.24 -5.92
CA PRO A 92 -23.07 -2.99 -6.79
C PRO A 92 -22.52 -2.17 -7.97
N ALA A 93 -23.26 -1.17 -8.48
CA ALA A 93 -22.75 -0.31 -9.54
C ALA A 93 -21.59 0.57 -9.05
N ARG A 94 -21.65 1.04 -7.82
CA ARG A 94 -20.55 1.81 -7.21
C ARG A 94 -19.36 0.92 -6.90
N ARG A 95 -19.56 -0.32 -6.42
CA ARG A 95 -18.47 -1.29 -6.28
C ARG A 95 -17.78 -1.58 -7.61
N ALA A 96 -18.53 -1.65 -8.71
CA ALA A 96 -17.97 -1.88 -10.04
C ALA A 96 -16.96 -0.80 -10.47
N ILE A 97 -17.20 0.46 -10.08
CA ILE A 97 -16.23 1.56 -10.32
C ILE A 97 -14.89 1.27 -9.61
N ARG A 98 -14.94 0.85 -8.33
CA ARG A 98 -13.72 0.48 -7.60
C ARG A 98 -13.04 -0.76 -8.17
N GLN A 99 -13.82 -1.76 -8.59
CA GLN A 99 -13.29 -2.96 -9.24
C GLN A 99 -12.57 -2.61 -10.56
N GLU A 100 -13.16 -1.77 -11.40
CA GLU A 100 -12.53 -1.29 -12.64
C GLU A 100 -11.20 -0.57 -12.35
N PHE A 101 -11.19 0.32 -11.37
CA PHE A 101 -9.96 1.01 -10.94
C PHE A 101 -8.87 0.02 -10.53
N LEU A 102 -9.20 -0.99 -9.73
CA LEU A 102 -8.25 -2.01 -9.29
C LEU A 102 -7.74 -2.86 -10.47
N GLN A 103 -8.59 -3.17 -11.45
CA GLN A 103 -8.17 -3.86 -12.67
C GLN A 103 -7.20 -3.01 -13.50
N LYS A 104 -7.46 -1.72 -13.65
CA LYS A 104 -6.53 -0.77 -14.29
C LYS A 104 -5.21 -0.66 -13.52
N ALA A 105 -5.25 -0.65 -12.19
CA ALA A 105 -4.06 -0.66 -11.34
C ALA A 105 -3.21 -1.92 -11.54
N ILE A 106 -3.85 -3.09 -11.68
CA ILE A 106 -3.18 -4.35 -12.00
C ILE A 106 -2.53 -4.30 -13.40
N ASP A 107 -3.20 -3.72 -14.40
CA ASP A 107 -2.62 -3.54 -15.73
C ASP A 107 -1.38 -2.63 -15.68
N LEU A 108 -1.47 -1.50 -14.98
CA LEU A 108 -0.32 -0.61 -14.77
C LEU A 108 0.81 -1.29 -13.99
N ALA A 109 0.48 -2.07 -12.97
CA ALA A 109 1.46 -2.83 -12.20
C ALA A 109 2.22 -3.83 -13.10
N ARG A 110 1.52 -4.52 -14.00
CA ARG A 110 2.13 -5.41 -15.00
C ARG A 110 3.08 -4.66 -15.94
N ASP A 111 2.64 -3.52 -16.46
CA ASP A 111 3.42 -2.71 -17.39
C ASP A 111 4.64 -2.07 -16.71
N LEU A 112 4.54 -1.75 -15.43
CA LEU A 112 5.63 -1.26 -14.59
C LEU A 112 6.57 -2.36 -14.11
N ASP A 113 6.23 -3.64 -14.28
CA ASP A 113 6.91 -4.78 -13.67
C ASP A 113 6.94 -4.68 -12.13
N ALA A 114 5.81 -4.32 -11.54
CA ALA A 114 5.67 -4.16 -10.10
C ALA A 114 5.54 -5.51 -9.37
N GLU A 115 6.01 -5.54 -8.12
CA GLU A 115 6.02 -6.73 -7.26
C GLU A 115 4.62 -7.10 -6.77
N ALA A 116 3.72 -6.11 -6.61
CA ALA A 116 2.33 -6.28 -6.17
C ALA A 116 1.48 -5.02 -6.43
N VAL A 117 0.17 -5.18 -6.24
CA VAL A 117 -0.79 -4.07 -6.05
C VAL A 117 -1.30 -4.12 -4.62
N SER A 118 -1.13 -3.03 -3.86
CA SER A 118 -1.66 -2.86 -2.50
C SER A 118 -3.07 -2.27 -2.55
N LEU A 119 -3.98 -2.80 -1.75
CA LEU A 119 -5.38 -2.38 -1.69
C LEU A 119 -5.99 -2.67 -0.31
N TRP A 120 -7.13 -2.06 -0.04
CA TRP A 120 -7.89 -2.18 1.21
C TRP A 120 -9.41 -2.32 0.96
N SER A 121 -10.18 -2.62 2.02
CA SER A 121 -11.63 -2.83 1.92
C SER A 121 -12.44 -1.56 1.69
N GLY A 122 -12.07 -0.49 2.36
CA GLY A 122 -12.94 0.65 2.65
C GLY A 122 -13.83 0.42 3.87
N ALA A 123 -14.47 1.50 4.33
CA ALA A 123 -15.39 1.44 5.47
C ALA A 123 -16.71 0.77 5.08
N ALA A 124 -17.27 0.00 6.00
CA ALA A 124 -18.63 -0.53 5.85
C ALA A 124 -19.69 0.53 6.19
N THR A 125 -20.85 0.41 5.56
CA THR A 125 -22.03 1.19 5.94
C THR A 125 -22.47 0.82 7.36
N ALA A 126 -22.92 1.78 8.14
CA ALA A 126 -23.44 1.54 9.48
C ALA A 126 -24.52 0.44 9.47
N GLY A 127 -24.40 -0.51 10.38
CA GLY A 127 -25.31 -1.66 10.49
C GLY A 127 -24.98 -2.87 9.61
N THR A 128 -23.93 -2.81 8.79
CA THR A 128 -23.44 -3.98 8.04
C THR A 128 -22.96 -5.06 9.02
N GLY A 129 -23.59 -6.24 9.01
CA GLY A 129 -23.16 -7.38 9.81
C GLY A 129 -21.82 -7.94 9.31
N GLU A 130 -21.04 -8.55 10.21
CA GLU A 130 -19.72 -9.08 9.87
C GLU A 130 -19.77 -10.12 8.73
N ALA A 131 -20.67 -11.10 8.85
CA ALA A 131 -20.82 -12.14 7.83
C ALA A 131 -21.24 -11.58 6.46
N GLU A 132 -22.18 -10.63 6.46
CA GLU A 132 -22.63 -9.93 5.25
C GLU A 132 -21.48 -9.13 4.62
N GLY A 133 -20.72 -8.38 5.44
CA GLY A 133 -19.60 -7.58 4.97
C GLY A 133 -18.49 -8.43 4.36
N LEU A 134 -18.13 -9.54 5.00
CA LEU A 134 -17.14 -10.49 4.48
C LEU A 134 -17.59 -11.10 3.15
N GLU A 135 -18.86 -11.50 3.02
CA GLU A 135 -19.41 -12.05 1.77
C GLU A 135 -19.44 -11.00 0.66
N ARG A 136 -19.86 -9.77 0.98
CA ARG A 136 -19.85 -8.64 0.04
C ARG A 136 -18.45 -8.37 -0.48
N LEU A 137 -17.46 -8.31 0.42
CA LEU A 137 -16.08 -8.01 0.05
C LEU A 137 -15.45 -9.15 -0.76
N ALA A 138 -15.64 -10.41 -0.34
CA ALA A 138 -15.15 -11.58 -1.07
C ALA A 138 -15.73 -11.63 -2.49
N SER A 139 -17.05 -11.41 -2.62
CA SER A 139 -17.73 -11.32 -3.92
C SER A 139 -17.19 -10.16 -4.77
N ALA A 140 -16.95 -9.00 -4.17
CA ALA A 140 -16.39 -7.84 -4.88
C ALA A 140 -14.94 -8.07 -5.33
N LEU A 141 -14.13 -8.81 -4.58
CA LEU A 141 -12.74 -9.14 -4.93
C LEU A 141 -12.65 -10.21 -6.02
N GLY A 142 -13.65 -11.05 -6.21
CA GLY A 142 -13.63 -12.14 -7.20
C GLY A 142 -13.18 -11.69 -8.61
N PRO A 143 -13.85 -10.72 -9.25
CA PRO A 143 -13.44 -10.22 -10.58
C PRO A 143 -12.05 -9.57 -10.60
N VAL A 144 -11.62 -8.94 -9.50
CA VAL A 144 -10.29 -8.32 -9.36
C VAL A 144 -9.22 -9.40 -9.28
N LEU A 145 -9.43 -10.45 -8.48
CA LEU A 145 -8.51 -11.59 -8.36
C LEU A 145 -8.38 -12.36 -9.67
N ALA A 146 -9.50 -12.60 -10.36
CA ALA A 146 -9.47 -13.24 -11.68
C ALA A 146 -8.68 -12.41 -12.71
N HIS A 147 -8.71 -11.07 -12.61
CA HIS A 147 -7.89 -10.20 -13.44
C HIS A 147 -6.41 -10.26 -13.02
N ALA A 148 -6.13 -10.22 -11.73
CA ALA A 148 -4.79 -10.35 -11.17
C ALA A 148 -4.12 -11.68 -11.59
N GLU A 149 -4.86 -12.78 -11.59
CA GLU A 149 -4.39 -14.10 -12.05
C GLU A 149 -4.01 -14.06 -13.54
N ARG A 150 -4.85 -13.50 -14.40
CA ARG A 150 -4.53 -13.36 -15.84
C ARG A 150 -3.27 -12.51 -16.09
N ARG A 151 -2.99 -11.55 -15.23
CA ARG A 151 -1.83 -10.66 -15.33
C ARG A 151 -0.60 -11.18 -14.58
N GLY A 152 -0.76 -12.16 -13.69
CA GLY A 152 0.30 -12.70 -12.84
C GLY A 152 0.79 -11.67 -11.80
N ILE A 153 -0.10 -10.80 -11.31
CA ILE A 153 0.21 -9.76 -10.32
C ILE A 153 -0.42 -10.10 -8.98
N PRO A 154 0.36 -10.27 -7.90
CA PRO A 154 -0.17 -10.45 -6.56
C PRO A 154 -0.92 -9.22 -6.05
N LEU A 155 -1.98 -9.47 -5.27
CA LEU A 155 -2.70 -8.45 -4.51
C LEU A 155 -2.23 -8.49 -3.05
N ALA A 156 -1.76 -7.38 -2.54
CA ALA A 156 -1.35 -7.21 -1.16
C ALA A 156 -2.45 -6.43 -0.41
N PHE A 157 -3.27 -7.16 0.35
CA PHE A 157 -4.40 -6.56 1.05
C PHE A 157 -3.96 -5.96 2.39
N GLU A 158 -4.37 -4.74 2.66
CA GLU A 158 -4.01 -3.98 3.85
C GLU A 158 -5.18 -3.90 4.83
N PRO A 159 -5.06 -4.48 6.04
CA PRO A 159 -5.94 -4.14 7.15
C PRO A 159 -5.71 -2.69 7.59
N GLU A 160 -6.77 -1.87 7.53
CA GLU A 160 -6.70 -0.41 7.73
C GLU A 160 -7.59 0.03 8.89
N PRO A 161 -7.07 0.72 9.93
CA PRO A 161 -7.88 1.22 11.04
C PRO A 161 -9.07 2.07 10.58
N GLY A 162 -10.27 1.72 11.04
CA GLY A 162 -11.50 2.39 10.65
C GLY A 162 -12.16 1.87 9.38
N PHE A 163 -11.54 0.92 8.67
CA PHE A 163 -12.16 0.22 7.55
C PHE A 163 -12.82 -1.10 8.00
N PHE A 164 -13.49 -1.78 7.08
CA PHE A 164 -14.21 -3.01 7.41
C PHE A 164 -13.24 -4.14 7.81
N ILE A 165 -12.15 -4.30 7.07
CA ILE A 165 -11.03 -5.16 7.46
C ILE A 165 -9.97 -4.26 8.09
N ASP A 166 -9.94 -4.23 9.41
CA ASP A 166 -9.04 -3.40 10.20
C ASP A 166 -8.03 -4.20 11.04
N THR A 167 -8.26 -5.52 11.19
CA THR A 167 -7.42 -6.41 11.98
C THR A 167 -7.01 -7.66 11.19
N PHE A 168 -5.93 -8.30 11.61
CA PHE A 168 -5.52 -9.60 11.07
C PHE A 168 -6.56 -10.70 11.30
N ALA A 169 -7.31 -10.64 12.39
CA ALA A 169 -8.39 -11.58 12.65
C ALA A 169 -9.50 -11.48 11.59
N ARG A 170 -9.89 -10.26 11.19
CA ARG A 170 -10.85 -10.04 10.11
C ARG A 170 -10.26 -10.39 8.74
N PHE A 171 -8.98 -10.09 8.52
CA PHE A 171 -8.29 -10.53 7.31
C PHE A 171 -8.30 -12.06 7.19
N ALA A 172 -8.01 -12.81 8.25
CA ALA A 172 -8.09 -14.26 8.26
C ALA A 172 -9.49 -14.76 7.84
N GLY A 173 -10.55 -14.15 8.37
CA GLY A 173 -11.93 -14.49 7.99
C GLY A 173 -12.24 -14.19 6.51
N LEU A 174 -11.62 -13.16 5.94
CA LEU A 174 -11.73 -12.86 4.51
C LEU A 174 -10.92 -13.86 3.66
N ASP A 175 -9.68 -14.16 4.07
CA ASP A 175 -8.78 -15.08 3.38
C ASP A 175 -9.35 -16.51 3.32
N GLU A 176 -10.01 -16.96 4.39
CA GLU A 176 -10.72 -18.27 4.41
C GLU A 176 -11.82 -18.36 3.35
N ARG A 177 -12.45 -17.24 2.97
CA ARG A 177 -13.47 -17.20 1.92
C ARG A 177 -12.88 -17.12 0.53
N ILE A 178 -11.80 -16.37 0.37
CA ILE A 178 -11.13 -16.10 -0.91
C ILE A 178 -10.27 -17.29 -1.35
N ARG A 179 -9.38 -17.80 -0.49
CA ARG A 179 -8.47 -18.93 -0.76
C ARG A 179 -7.76 -18.83 -2.10
N HIS A 180 -7.15 -17.68 -2.38
CA HIS A 180 -6.51 -17.45 -3.67
C HIS A 180 -4.99 -17.28 -3.51
N PRO A 181 -4.14 -17.92 -4.35
CA PRO A 181 -2.68 -17.92 -4.18
C PRO A 181 -2.02 -16.54 -4.43
N LEU A 182 -2.71 -15.62 -5.08
CA LEU A 182 -2.24 -14.24 -5.31
C LEU A 182 -2.87 -13.24 -4.33
N PHE A 183 -3.55 -13.69 -3.29
CA PHE A 183 -4.13 -12.82 -2.27
C PHE A 183 -3.25 -12.84 -1.03
N ASP A 184 -2.40 -11.85 -0.87
CA ASP A 184 -1.39 -11.70 0.17
C ASP A 184 -1.65 -10.46 1.02
N LEU A 185 -0.70 -10.08 1.91
CA LEU A 185 -0.80 -8.97 2.84
C LEU A 185 0.13 -7.80 2.47
N THR A 186 -0.40 -6.59 2.58
CA THR A 186 0.36 -5.41 3.01
C THR A 186 0.27 -5.34 4.54
N VAL A 187 1.41 -5.32 5.20
CA VAL A 187 1.49 -5.10 6.65
C VAL A 187 1.94 -3.67 6.89
N ASP A 188 1.03 -2.85 7.38
CA ASP A 188 1.38 -1.53 7.89
C ASP A 188 1.73 -1.64 9.38
N ILE A 189 2.97 -1.30 9.72
CA ILE A 189 3.53 -1.43 11.07
C ILE A 189 2.84 -0.49 12.05
N GLY A 190 2.46 0.70 11.61
CA GLY A 190 1.71 1.66 12.40
C GLY A 190 0.28 1.19 12.67
N HIS A 191 -0.40 0.62 11.66
CA HIS A 191 -1.75 0.07 11.84
C HIS A 191 -1.76 -1.08 12.85
N VAL A 192 -0.79 -2.00 12.76
CA VAL A 192 -0.63 -3.06 13.76
C VAL A 192 -0.44 -2.47 15.15
N HIS A 193 0.45 -1.47 15.31
CA HIS A 193 0.65 -0.80 16.59
C HIS A 193 -0.59 -0.08 17.10
N CYS A 194 -1.39 0.48 16.19
CA CYS A 194 -2.57 1.25 16.52
C CYS A 194 -3.68 0.40 17.18
N ILE A 195 -3.96 -0.80 16.63
CA ILE A 195 -5.18 -1.53 16.98
C ILE A 195 -4.99 -2.99 17.37
N GLU A 196 -3.88 -3.65 16.99
CA GLU A 196 -3.66 -5.04 17.37
C GLU A 196 -3.17 -5.17 18.80
N THR A 197 -3.47 -6.30 19.42
CA THR A 197 -2.95 -6.63 20.75
C THR A 197 -1.68 -7.46 20.65
N GLY A 198 -0.75 -7.28 21.57
CA GLY A 198 0.52 -8.03 21.57
C GLY A 198 1.65 -7.30 20.86
N ALA A 199 2.78 -7.97 20.66
CA ALA A 199 3.94 -7.39 20.02
C ALA A 199 3.80 -7.42 18.50
N ILE A 200 4.14 -6.32 17.81
CA ILE A 200 4.13 -6.24 16.35
C ILE A 200 4.98 -7.37 15.73
N ALA A 201 6.14 -7.66 16.34
CA ALA A 201 7.03 -8.72 15.89
C ALA A 201 6.38 -10.11 15.85
N ASP A 202 5.45 -10.40 16.73
CA ASP A 202 4.74 -11.69 16.76
C ASP A 202 3.71 -11.79 15.62
N HIS A 203 3.04 -10.69 15.30
CA HIS A 203 2.18 -10.60 14.13
C HIS A 203 2.99 -10.78 12.83
N VAL A 204 4.15 -10.13 12.73
CA VAL A 204 5.07 -10.29 11.60
C VAL A 204 5.50 -11.75 11.44
N ARG A 205 5.86 -12.45 12.52
CA ARG A 205 6.22 -13.88 12.47
C ARG A 205 5.06 -14.75 12.02
N THR A 206 3.87 -14.49 12.54
CA THR A 206 2.65 -15.24 12.22
C THR A 206 2.29 -15.13 10.74
N TRP A 207 2.33 -13.92 10.20
CA TRP A 207 1.92 -13.63 8.82
C TRP A 207 3.08 -13.61 7.81
N GLY A 208 4.31 -13.82 8.25
CA GLY A 208 5.51 -13.71 7.44
C GLY A 208 5.44 -14.31 6.04
N PRO A 209 4.95 -15.56 5.85
CA PRO A 209 4.82 -16.17 4.53
C PRO A 209 3.85 -15.45 3.57
N ARG A 210 2.97 -14.63 4.10
CA ARG A 210 1.94 -13.88 3.36
C ARG A 210 2.28 -12.42 3.16
N ILE A 211 3.36 -11.91 3.76
CA ILE A 211 3.76 -10.49 3.65
C ILE A 211 4.35 -10.23 2.27
N ARG A 212 3.64 -9.42 1.47
CA ARG A 212 4.07 -9.03 0.13
C ARG A 212 4.56 -7.58 0.08
N ASN A 213 4.00 -6.71 0.91
CA ASN A 213 4.35 -5.30 1.04
C ASN A 213 4.38 -4.90 2.50
N VAL A 214 5.19 -3.92 2.87
CA VAL A 214 5.25 -3.38 4.23
C VAL A 214 5.24 -1.86 4.16
N HIS A 215 4.32 -1.25 4.91
CA HIS A 215 4.34 0.18 5.20
C HIS A 215 4.95 0.40 6.58
N ILE A 216 5.65 1.52 6.76
CA ILE A 216 6.33 1.86 8.01
C ILE A 216 6.36 3.37 8.23
N GLU A 217 5.90 3.78 9.39
CA GLU A 217 5.98 5.11 9.98
C GLU A 217 5.95 4.95 11.50
N ASP A 218 5.96 6.04 12.24
CA ASP A 218 5.70 5.97 13.68
C ASP A 218 4.22 6.25 13.96
N MET A 219 3.72 5.68 15.06
CA MET A 219 2.32 5.80 15.47
C MET A 219 2.17 5.63 16.97
N ARG A 220 1.00 5.99 17.52
CA ARG A 220 0.64 5.74 18.93
C ARG A 220 -0.49 4.74 19.02
N VAL A 221 -0.48 3.94 20.09
CA VAL A 221 -1.57 2.99 20.36
C VAL A 221 -2.92 3.72 20.40
N GLY A 222 -3.89 3.23 19.64
CA GLY A 222 -5.25 3.76 19.57
C GLY A 222 -5.40 5.06 18.77
N VAL A 223 -4.34 5.57 18.16
CA VAL A 223 -4.40 6.83 17.38
C VAL A 223 -3.84 6.60 15.99
N HIS A 224 -4.72 6.54 14.99
CA HIS A 224 -4.35 6.38 13.59
C HIS A 224 -3.82 7.70 13.00
N ASP A 225 -2.54 7.94 13.20
CA ASP A 225 -1.85 9.15 12.74
C ASP A 225 -0.41 8.81 12.30
N HIS A 226 -0.13 8.95 11.01
CA HIS A 226 1.19 8.66 10.44
C HIS A 226 2.19 9.72 10.87
N LEU A 227 2.93 9.42 11.94
CA LEU A 227 3.89 10.30 12.57
C LEU A 227 5.28 10.11 11.99
N MET A 228 6.08 11.16 12.05
CA MET A 228 7.52 11.06 11.80
C MET A 228 8.16 10.14 12.83
N PHE A 229 9.16 9.38 12.43
CA PHE A 229 9.92 8.48 13.30
C PHE A 229 10.48 9.21 14.52
N GLY A 230 10.23 8.64 15.71
CA GLY A 230 10.56 9.20 17.01
C GLY A 230 9.49 10.12 17.61
N GLU A 231 8.36 10.34 16.93
CA GLU A 231 7.22 11.12 17.44
C GLU A 231 6.07 10.24 17.95
N GLY A 232 6.13 8.93 17.66
CA GLY A 232 5.22 7.90 18.16
C GLY A 232 5.82 7.07 19.28
N THR A 233 5.40 5.80 19.36
CA THR A 233 5.80 4.87 20.43
C THR A 233 6.19 3.49 19.95
N ILE A 234 6.48 3.32 18.65
CA ILE A 234 6.86 2.03 18.07
C ILE A 234 8.32 1.69 18.42
N ASP A 235 8.54 0.48 18.95
CA ASP A 235 9.88 -0.10 19.09
C ASP A 235 10.27 -0.82 17.80
N PHE A 236 11.02 -0.16 16.92
CA PHE A 236 11.35 -0.66 15.59
C PHE A 236 12.34 -1.83 15.54
N PRO A 237 13.41 -1.91 16.37
CA PRO A 237 14.39 -2.98 16.28
C PRO A 237 13.81 -4.40 16.30
N PRO A 238 12.91 -4.79 17.21
CA PRO A 238 12.32 -6.13 17.20
C PRO A 238 11.43 -6.38 15.97
N VAL A 239 10.77 -5.36 15.43
CA VAL A 239 9.94 -5.46 14.23
C VAL A 239 10.82 -5.76 13.00
N LEU A 240 11.91 -5.02 12.83
CA LEU A 240 12.85 -5.20 11.73
C LEU A 240 13.56 -6.56 11.83
N ALA A 241 13.89 -7.02 13.04
CA ALA A 241 14.44 -8.34 13.29
C ALA A 241 13.45 -9.44 12.86
N ALA A 242 12.17 -9.32 13.24
CA ALA A 242 11.12 -10.28 12.85
C ALA A 242 10.92 -10.34 11.33
N LEU A 243 10.91 -9.20 10.63
CA LEU A 243 10.87 -9.16 9.16
C LEU A 243 12.07 -9.87 8.52
N ALA A 244 13.25 -9.72 9.10
CA ALA A 244 14.44 -10.42 8.64
C ALA A 244 14.37 -11.94 8.92
N GLU A 245 13.89 -12.36 10.09
CA GLU A 245 13.69 -13.75 10.51
C GLU A 245 12.74 -14.50 9.56
N VAL A 246 11.62 -13.88 9.16
CA VAL A 246 10.66 -14.48 8.21
C VAL A 246 11.15 -14.41 6.76
N GLY A 247 12.34 -13.87 6.52
CA GLY A 247 12.96 -13.81 5.20
C GLY A 247 12.35 -12.77 4.26
N TYR A 248 11.65 -11.75 4.77
CA TYR A 248 11.10 -10.68 3.94
C TYR A 248 12.20 -9.95 3.16
N ARG A 249 12.02 -9.77 1.84
CA ARG A 249 13.01 -9.15 0.93
C ARG A 249 12.44 -7.95 0.16
N GLY A 250 11.14 -7.69 0.30
CA GLY A 250 10.43 -6.61 -0.38
C GLY A 250 10.81 -5.21 0.11
N GLY A 251 10.04 -4.22 -0.33
CA GLY A 251 10.16 -2.83 0.08
C GLY A 251 9.60 -2.59 1.47
N LEU A 252 10.35 -1.86 2.30
CA LEU A 252 9.89 -1.29 3.56
C LEU A 252 9.56 0.17 3.27
N HIS A 253 8.31 0.43 2.90
CA HIS A 253 7.89 1.72 2.35
C HIS A 253 7.44 2.68 3.45
N VAL A 254 8.20 3.75 3.64
CA VAL A 254 7.80 4.85 4.54
C VAL A 254 6.50 5.48 4.03
N GLU A 255 5.50 5.57 4.90
CA GLU A 255 4.21 6.18 4.56
C GLU A 255 3.90 7.41 5.41
N LEU A 256 4.26 8.58 4.89
CA LEU A 256 4.09 9.87 5.55
C LEU A 256 3.21 10.82 4.72
N SER A 257 2.00 10.36 4.40
CA SER A 257 1.07 11.06 3.51
C SER A 257 0.67 12.47 3.96
N ARG A 258 0.80 12.78 5.25
CA ARG A 258 0.48 14.11 5.83
C ARG A 258 1.67 15.08 5.81
N HIS A 259 2.87 14.61 5.45
CA HIS A 259 4.10 15.41 5.46
C HIS A 259 4.45 16.02 4.09
N GLY A 260 3.52 15.99 3.12
CA GLY A 260 3.75 16.51 1.77
C GLY A 260 4.19 17.99 1.70
N HIS A 261 3.84 18.79 2.71
CA HIS A 261 4.28 20.18 2.83
C HIS A 261 5.79 20.33 3.15
N ALA A 262 6.42 19.27 3.70
CA ALA A 262 7.84 19.20 4.05
C ALA A 262 8.49 17.92 3.48
N ALA A 263 8.03 17.48 2.29
CA ALA A 263 8.30 16.16 1.74
C ALA A 263 9.80 15.80 1.68
N VAL A 264 10.66 16.71 1.20
CA VAL A 264 12.12 16.45 1.09
C VAL A 264 12.75 16.25 2.47
N GLU A 265 12.35 17.03 3.45
CA GLU A 265 12.81 16.88 4.84
C GLU A 265 12.31 15.55 5.42
N ALA A 266 11.05 15.20 5.18
CA ALA A 266 10.48 13.93 5.62
C ALA A 266 11.24 12.73 5.04
N VAL A 267 11.55 12.75 3.74
CA VAL A 267 12.37 11.73 3.07
C VAL A 267 13.73 11.58 3.76
N ARG A 268 14.44 12.68 4.00
CA ARG A 268 15.78 12.67 4.63
C ARG A 268 15.76 12.22 6.08
N ARG A 269 14.81 12.71 6.87
CA ARG A 269 14.66 12.34 8.29
C ARG A 269 14.32 10.85 8.43
N SER A 270 13.40 10.33 7.61
CA SER A 270 13.03 8.92 7.61
C SER A 270 14.23 8.03 7.27
N ARG A 271 15.00 8.40 6.24
CA ARG A 271 16.22 7.68 5.92
C ARG A 271 17.24 7.71 7.05
N ALA A 272 17.50 8.90 7.61
CA ALA A 272 18.46 9.06 8.69
C ALA A 272 18.10 8.22 9.93
N PHE A 273 16.81 8.01 10.19
CA PHE A 273 16.32 7.17 11.27
C PHE A 273 16.43 5.66 10.95
N LEU A 274 15.98 5.25 9.77
CA LEU A 274 15.87 3.82 9.43
C LEU A 274 17.16 3.20 8.94
N ALA A 275 18.04 3.95 8.23
CA ALA A 275 19.25 3.38 7.64
C ALA A 275 20.18 2.72 8.66
N PRO A 276 20.48 3.31 9.83
CA PRO A 276 21.27 2.65 10.86
C PRO A 276 20.63 1.35 11.38
N LEU A 277 19.30 1.32 11.56
CA LEU A 277 18.57 0.15 12.02
C LEU A 277 18.58 -0.99 10.99
N LEU A 278 18.73 -0.66 9.71
CA LEU A 278 18.82 -1.62 8.61
C LEU A 278 20.28 -2.01 8.27
N GLY A 279 21.27 -1.49 9.01
CA GLY A 279 22.68 -1.72 8.73
C GLY A 279 23.16 -1.09 7.42
N MET A 280 22.49 -0.04 6.99
CA MET A 280 22.84 0.76 5.81
C MET A 280 23.69 1.94 6.26
N GLY A 281 24.97 1.91 5.91
CA GLY A 281 25.92 2.99 6.20
C GLY A 281 25.92 4.07 5.13
#